data_75bff7c692426f7f71f2671a9c0c4af7
#
_entry.id   75bff7c692426f7f71f2671a9c0c4af7
#
_cell.length_a   1.000
_cell.length_b   1.000
_cell.length_c   1.000
_cell.angle_alpha   90.00
_cell.angle_beta   90.00
_cell.angle_gamma   90.00
#
_symmetry.space_group_name_H-M   'P 1'
#
loop_
_entity.id
_entity.type
_entity.pdbx_description
1 polymer ?
#
loop_
_entity_poly.entity_id
_entity_poly.type
_entity_poly.pdbx_seq_one_letter_code
_entity_poly.pdbx_strand_id
1 'polypeptide(L)'
;NIASFEELLGCVGNVIIIAGGSNSHIFQLSKHQKLTELEQELKKFQRAFGEDFCIELQKVGKEYEEEFIQTILPLASALNIPVLATNDAMFLQQEDFDIHETKVCINTGKTLNDPNREKLYTSEQFYKSSTEMTNLFKKYGANTLISNTFHIAQKCNASFVTDQYFLPEYPVPEKHDFNSFLSELSTLKLQEIISSYSPSEQTKYQERLDYELKQIHATGFSSYFLIVADFIQWSKDNDVPVGPGRGSGAGSLVA
;
A
#
# COMPACT_ATOMS: atom_id res chain seq x y z
N ASN A 1 5.30 4.34 -5.59
CA ASN A 1 5.58 3.90 -6.98
C ASN A 1 5.02 4.96 -7.92
N ILE A 2 5.77 5.33 -8.95
CA ILE A 2 5.35 6.29 -9.98
C ILE A 2 5.31 5.47 -11.28
N ALA A 3 4.14 5.46 -11.94
CA ALA A 3 3.99 4.83 -13.24
C ALA A 3 4.23 5.85 -14.35
N SER A 4 4.93 5.46 -15.40
CA SER A 4 5.06 6.23 -16.63
C SER A 4 3.77 6.14 -17.46
N PHE A 5 3.60 7.05 -18.42
CA PHE A 5 2.44 7.00 -19.30
C PHE A 5 2.42 5.71 -20.16
N GLU A 6 3.60 5.25 -20.58
CA GLU A 6 3.75 4.00 -21.34
C GLU A 6 3.31 2.76 -20.53
N GLU A 7 3.64 2.71 -19.25
CA GLU A 7 3.16 1.65 -18.35
C GLU A 7 1.64 1.71 -18.18
N LEU A 8 1.06 2.91 -18.05
CA LEU A 8 -0.40 3.07 -17.98
C LEU A 8 -1.10 2.62 -19.27
N LEU A 9 -0.50 2.84 -20.46
CA LEU A 9 -1.05 2.35 -21.73
C LEU A 9 -1.17 0.82 -21.75
N GLY A 10 -0.27 0.11 -21.09
CA GLY A 10 -0.36 -1.35 -20.94
C GLY A 10 -1.55 -1.82 -20.09
N CYS A 11 -2.20 -0.91 -19.36
CA CYS A 11 -3.33 -1.20 -18.48
C CYS A 11 -4.68 -0.73 -19.03
N VAL A 12 -4.74 -0.19 -20.25
CA VAL A 12 -6.01 0.29 -20.87
C VAL A 12 -7.07 -0.82 -20.85
N GLY A 13 -8.28 -0.47 -20.44
CA GLY A 13 -9.40 -1.39 -20.25
C GLY A 13 -9.43 -2.13 -18.90
N ASN A 14 -8.36 -2.04 -18.09
CA ASN A 14 -8.28 -2.66 -16.77
C ASN A 14 -8.16 -1.64 -15.62
N VAL A 15 -7.99 -0.37 -15.93
CA VAL A 15 -7.86 0.71 -14.94
C VAL A 15 -8.69 1.92 -15.34
N ILE A 16 -9.16 2.66 -14.34
CA ILE A 16 -9.77 3.97 -14.51
C ILE A 16 -8.77 5.00 -14.00
N ILE A 17 -8.48 6.01 -14.80
CA ILE A 17 -7.58 7.10 -14.45
C ILE A 17 -8.41 8.28 -13.94
N ILE A 18 -8.15 8.68 -12.70
CA ILE A 18 -8.78 9.86 -12.08
C ILE A 18 -7.67 10.87 -11.80
N ALA A 19 -7.77 12.06 -12.40
CA ALA A 19 -6.78 13.12 -12.26
C ALA A 19 -7.44 14.42 -11.77
N GLY A 20 -6.73 15.24 -11.01
CA GLY A 20 -7.24 16.53 -10.53
C GLY A 20 -6.90 16.85 -9.09
N GLY A 21 -6.52 15.87 -8.26
CA GLY A 21 -6.07 16.13 -6.90
C GLY A 21 -4.86 17.07 -6.87
N SER A 22 -4.66 17.79 -5.77
CA SER A 22 -3.68 18.88 -5.63
C SER A 22 -2.23 18.51 -5.99
N ASN A 23 -1.88 17.25 -5.88
CA ASN A 23 -0.56 16.73 -6.25
C ASN A 23 -0.48 16.20 -7.69
N SER A 24 -1.59 16.18 -8.44
CA SER A 24 -1.60 15.69 -9.81
C SER A 24 -0.91 16.64 -10.77
N HIS A 25 -0.31 16.08 -11.83
CA HIS A 25 0.32 16.88 -12.88
C HIS A 25 -0.66 17.87 -13.51
N ILE A 26 -1.90 17.46 -13.75
CA ILE A 26 -2.97 18.30 -14.32
C ILE A 26 -3.27 19.51 -13.42
N PHE A 27 -3.37 19.31 -12.11
CA PHE A 27 -3.55 20.41 -11.16
C PHE A 27 -2.35 21.36 -11.17
N GLN A 28 -1.13 20.84 -11.22
CA GLN A 28 0.07 21.68 -11.25
C GLN A 28 0.18 22.50 -12.54
N LEU A 29 -0.19 21.95 -13.70
CA LEU A 29 -0.25 22.71 -14.94
C LEU A 29 -1.25 23.86 -14.87
N SER A 30 -2.43 23.63 -14.30
CA SER A 30 -3.44 24.67 -14.07
C SER A 30 -2.93 25.76 -13.12
N LYS A 31 -2.37 25.35 -11.96
CA LYS A 31 -1.81 26.26 -10.97
C LYS A 31 -0.73 27.19 -11.54
N HIS A 32 0.11 26.67 -12.42
CA HIS A 32 1.16 27.45 -13.10
C HIS A 32 0.69 28.11 -14.40
N GLN A 33 -0.63 28.14 -14.66
CA GLN A 33 -1.25 28.73 -15.85
C GLN A 33 -0.70 28.24 -17.20
N LYS A 34 -0.23 26.99 -17.24
CA LYS A 34 0.27 26.32 -18.45
C LYS A 34 -0.88 25.71 -19.25
N LEU A 35 -1.82 26.54 -19.69
CA LEU A 35 -3.10 26.09 -20.26
C LEU A 35 -2.94 25.25 -21.54
N THR A 36 -1.97 25.59 -22.38
CA THR A 36 -1.70 24.81 -23.62
C THR A 36 -1.20 23.41 -23.29
N GLU A 37 -0.26 23.29 -22.35
CA GLU A 37 0.24 21.99 -21.88
C GLU A 37 -0.87 21.18 -21.20
N LEU A 38 -1.69 21.85 -20.38
CA LEU A 38 -2.85 21.24 -19.72
C LEU A 38 -3.82 20.62 -20.74
N GLU A 39 -4.21 21.39 -21.76
CA GLU A 39 -5.11 20.88 -22.80
C GLU A 39 -4.51 19.71 -23.58
N GLN A 40 -3.21 19.76 -23.88
CA GLN A 40 -2.50 18.66 -24.53
C GLN A 40 -2.49 17.37 -23.68
N GLU A 41 -2.22 17.49 -22.38
CA GLU A 41 -2.25 16.33 -21.47
C GLU A 41 -3.68 15.76 -21.34
N LEU A 42 -4.70 16.60 -21.19
CA LEU A 42 -6.08 16.15 -21.17
C LEU A 42 -6.46 15.37 -22.43
N LYS A 43 -6.11 15.90 -23.62
CA LYS A 43 -6.34 15.22 -24.90
C LYS A 43 -5.59 13.90 -25.01
N LYS A 44 -4.36 13.84 -24.51
CA LYS A 44 -3.53 12.64 -24.52
C LYS A 44 -4.17 11.52 -23.69
N PHE A 45 -4.57 11.79 -22.44
CA PHE A 45 -5.24 10.81 -21.59
C PHE A 45 -6.62 10.43 -22.11
N GLN A 46 -7.42 11.39 -22.55
CA GLN A 46 -8.74 11.14 -23.11
C GLN A 46 -8.69 10.25 -24.36
N ARG A 47 -7.72 10.44 -25.25
CA ARG A 47 -7.53 9.57 -26.43
C ARG A 47 -7.12 8.15 -26.07
N ALA A 48 -6.32 7.99 -25.02
CA ALA A 48 -5.82 6.69 -24.59
C ALA A 48 -6.87 5.89 -23.81
N PHE A 49 -7.59 6.52 -22.90
CA PHE A 49 -8.47 5.86 -21.92
C PHE A 49 -9.96 6.11 -22.17
N GLY A 50 -10.34 7.06 -23.04
CA GLY A 50 -11.74 7.35 -23.35
C GLY A 50 -12.58 7.65 -22.10
N GLU A 51 -13.64 6.88 -21.90
CA GLU A 51 -14.55 7.01 -20.74
C GLU A 51 -13.93 6.56 -19.41
N ASP A 52 -12.77 5.89 -19.44
CA ASP A 52 -12.03 5.49 -18.26
C ASP A 52 -11.01 6.55 -17.81
N PHE A 53 -11.01 7.73 -18.44
CA PHE A 53 -10.30 8.90 -17.97
C PHE A 53 -11.29 9.94 -17.42
N CYS A 54 -11.13 10.33 -16.15
CA CYS A 54 -12.00 11.26 -15.45
C CYS A 54 -11.18 12.35 -14.77
N ILE A 55 -11.80 13.51 -14.57
CA ILE A 55 -11.26 14.59 -13.74
C ILE A 55 -11.99 14.62 -12.41
N GLU A 56 -11.25 14.67 -11.30
CA GLU A 56 -11.82 14.90 -9.98
C GLU A 56 -11.72 16.37 -9.59
N LEU A 57 -12.76 16.84 -8.95
CA LEU A 57 -12.79 18.12 -8.26
C LEU A 57 -12.80 17.87 -6.75
N GLN A 58 -11.88 18.49 -6.06
CA GLN A 58 -11.78 18.48 -4.61
C GLN A 58 -12.06 19.87 -4.05
N LYS A 59 -12.68 19.94 -2.89
CA LYS A 59 -12.88 21.15 -2.11
C LYS A 59 -12.62 20.83 -0.64
N VAL A 60 -11.35 20.72 -0.33
CA VAL A 60 -10.86 20.35 1.00
C VAL A 60 -10.06 21.49 1.66
N GLY A 61 -10.24 22.72 1.16
CA GLY A 61 -9.63 23.93 1.73
C GLY A 61 -8.16 24.11 1.38
N LYS A 62 -7.68 23.47 0.33
CA LYS A 62 -6.31 23.70 -0.20
C LYS A 62 -6.29 24.90 -1.15
N GLU A 63 -5.14 25.53 -1.27
CA GLU A 63 -4.94 26.66 -2.18
C GLU A 63 -5.17 26.25 -3.64
N TYR A 64 -5.66 27.19 -4.45
CA TYR A 64 -5.91 27.05 -5.89
C TYR A 64 -7.01 26.06 -6.31
N GLU A 65 -7.77 25.48 -5.39
CA GLU A 65 -8.88 24.55 -5.75
C GLU A 65 -9.97 25.26 -6.57
N GLU A 66 -10.32 26.48 -6.19
CA GLU A 66 -11.34 27.24 -6.90
C GLU A 66 -10.91 27.65 -8.31
N GLU A 67 -9.69 28.13 -8.46
CA GLU A 67 -9.09 28.47 -9.76
C GLU A 67 -8.97 27.23 -10.65
N PHE A 68 -8.59 26.09 -10.07
CA PHE A 68 -8.55 24.84 -10.80
C PHE A 68 -9.93 24.46 -11.33
N ILE A 69 -10.97 24.51 -10.49
CA ILE A 69 -12.34 24.16 -10.89
C ILE A 69 -12.81 25.08 -12.03
N GLN A 70 -12.57 26.37 -11.94
CA GLN A 70 -12.95 27.33 -12.97
C GLN A 70 -12.22 27.11 -14.30
N THR A 71 -10.97 26.66 -14.24
CA THR A 71 -10.15 26.38 -15.43
C THR A 71 -10.53 25.03 -16.05
N ILE A 72 -10.75 24.00 -15.24
CA ILE A 72 -10.86 22.63 -15.75
C ILE A 72 -12.27 22.29 -16.28
N LEU A 73 -13.33 22.84 -15.67
CA LEU A 73 -14.70 22.54 -16.09
C LEU A 73 -15.00 22.84 -17.55
N PRO A 74 -14.65 24.03 -18.11
CA PRO A 74 -14.83 24.31 -19.53
C PRO A 74 -14.02 23.38 -20.44
N LEU A 75 -12.77 23.06 -20.06
CA LEU A 75 -11.90 22.17 -20.83
C LEU A 75 -12.42 20.74 -20.83
N ALA A 76 -12.81 20.22 -19.67
CA ALA A 76 -13.38 18.88 -19.56
C ALA A 76 -14.68 18.75 -20.38
N SER A 77 -15.55 19.77 -20.32
CA SER A 77 -16.77 19.82 -21.13
C SER A 77 -16.47 19.80 -22.63
N ALA A 78 -15.54 20.64 -23.08
CA ALA A 78 -15.16 20.71 -24.51
C ALA A 78 -14.53 19.40 -25.03
N LEU A 79 -13.88 18.63 -24.17
CA LEU A 79 -13.23 17.36 -24.48
C LEU A 79 -14.10 16.13 -24.15
N ASN A 80 -15.32 16.32 -23.68
CA ASN A 80 -16.22 15.27 -23.21
C ASN A 80 -15.57 14.34 -22.16
N ILE A 81 -14.81 14.92 -21.23
CA ILE A 81 -14.20 14.17 -20.13
C ILE A 81 -15.15 14.19 -18.93
N PRO A 82 -15.53 13.04 -18.35
CA PRO A 82 -16.34 12.98 -17.14
C PRO A 82 -15.66 13.69 -15.96
N VAL A 83 -16.44 14.46 -15.22
CA VAL A 83 -15.96 15.16 -14.02
C VAL A 83 -16.64 14.60 -12.78
N LEU A 84 -15.87 14.36 -11.73
CA LEU A 84 -16.29 13.76 -10.47
C LEU A 84 -16.18 14.76 -9.33
N ALA A 85 -17.02 14.64 -8.31
CA ALA A 85 -16.80 15.27 -7.00
C ALA A 85 -16.20 14.25 -6.05
N THR A 86 -14.99 14.50 -5.57
CA THR A 86 -14.32 13.64 -4.61
C THR A 86 -13.98 14.40 -3.34
N ASN A 87 -13.68 13.63 -2.28
CA ASN A 87 -13.28 14.18 -1.00
C ASN A 87 -12.08 13.36 -0.50
N ASP A 88 -10.91 13.96 -0.47
CA ASP A 88 -9.66 13.38 0.02
C ASP A 88 -9.75 13.12 1.54
N ALA A 89 -10.63 12.18 1.94
CA ALA A 89 -10.97 11.92 3.33
C ALA A 89 -9.83 11.20 4.06
N MET A 90 -9.33 11.80 5.12
CA MET A 90 -8.23 11.29 5.95
C MET A 90 -8.67 10.87 7.34
N PHE A 91 -9.83 11.31 7.80
CA PHE A 91 -10.42 11.02 9.13
C PHE A 91 -11.95 11.05 9.06
N LEU A 92 -12.63 10.55 10.10
CA LEU A 92 -14.07 10.35 10.08
C LEU A 92 -14.85 11.63 10.36
N GLN A 93 -14.51 12.34 11.43
CA GLN A 93 -15.22 13.55 11.86
C GLN A 93 -14.28 14.76 11.77
N GLN A 94 -14.82 15.95 11.58
CA GLN A 94 -14.02 17.17 11.48
C GLN A 94 -13.16 17.41 12.73
N GLU A 95 -13.67 17.03 13.90
CA GLU A 95 -13.02 17.14 15.21
C GLU A 95 -11.79 16.21 15.34
N ASP A 96 -11.69 15.18 14.52
CA ASP A 96 -10.54 14.26 14.50
C ASP A 96 -9.28 14.86 13.87
N PHE A 97 -9.36 16.06 13.33
CA PHE A 97 -8.24 16.72 12.65
C PHE A 97 -6.98 16.82 13.52
N ASP A 98 -7.11 17.21 14.79
CA ASP A 98 -5.95 17.32 15.70
C ASP A 98 -5.31 15.96 16.00
N ILE A 99 -6.13 14.89 16.06
CA ILE A 99 -5.64 13.53 16.21
C ILE A 99 -4.86 13.10 14.96
N HIS A 100 -5.40 13.42 13.78
CA HIS A 100 -4.73 13.14 12.51
C HIS A 100 -3.39 13.88 12.40
N GLU A 101 -3.35 15.17 12.71
CA GLU A 101 -2.12 15.97 12.73
C GLU A 101 -1.07 15.40 13.70
N THR A 102 -1.51 14.89 14.85
CA THR A 102 -0.63 14.20 15.81
C THR A 102 -0.02 12.94 15.19
N LYS A 103 -0.79 12.12 14.47
CA LYS A 103 -0.28 10.94 13.75
C LYS A 103 0.75 11.32 12.67
N VAL A 104 0.48 12.40 11.94
CA VAL A 104 1.43 12.92 10.94
C VAL A 104 2.74 13.35 11.60
N CYS A 105 2.67 14.04 12.73
CA CYS A 105 3.85 14.42 13.50
C CYS A 105 4.67 13.21 13.96
N ILE A 106 4.03 12.18 14.49
CA ILE A 106 4.71 10.94 14.89
C ILE A 106 5.42 10.30 13.70
N ASN A 107 4.74 10.21 12.55
CA ASN A 107 5.29 9.60 11.35
C ASN A 107 6.47 10.38 10.75
N THR A 108 6.46 11.70 10.87
CA THR A 108 7.50 12.60 10.31
C THR A 108 8.60 12.96 11.31
N GLY A 109 8.52 12.48 12.56
CA GLY A 109 9.46 12.82 13.63
C GLY A 109 9.38 14.29 14.06
N LYS A 110 8.22 14.94 13.91
CA LYS A 110 7.97 16.33 14.26
C LYS A 110 7.07 16.46 15.48
N THR A 111 6.92 17.68 15.98
CA THR A 111 5.92 18.01 17.02
C THR A 111 4.87 18.96 16.47
N LEU A 112 3.70 19.02 17.10
CA LEU A 112 2.62 19.93 16.70
C LEU A 112 3.05 21.42 16.72
N ASN A 113 3.95 21.78 17.61
CA ASN A 113 4.46 23.15 17.80
C ASN A 113 5.71 23.45 16.98
N ASP A 114 6.23 22.54 16.16
CA ASP A 114 7.38 22.79 15.29
C ASP A 114 7.01 23.82 14.21
N PRO A 115 7.62 25.01 14.18
CA PRO A 115 7.30 26.05 13.19
C PRO A 115 7.69 25.66 11.76
N ASN A 116 8.60 24.68 11.61
CA ASN A 116 9.05 24.15 10.32
C ASN A 116 8.25 22.92 9.88
N ARG A 117 7.16 22.61 10.58
CA ARG A 117 6.28 21.51 10.22
C ARG A 117 5.46 21.85 8.97
N GLU A 118 5.55 21.03 7.97
CA GLU A 118 4.70 21.16 6.79
C GLU A 118 3.25 20.81 7.13
N LYS A 119 2.32 21.68 6.80
CA LYS A 119 0.88 21.49 6.98
C LYS A 119 0.28 20.90 5.70
N LEU A 120 0.26 19.59 5.63
CA LEU A 120 -0.17 18.86 4.43
C LEU A 120 -1.69 18.68 4.34
N TYR A 121 -2.38 18.78 5.47
CA TYR A 121 -3.81 18.47 5.61
C TYR A 121 -4.60 19.66 6.15
N THR A 122 -5.91 19.60 5.94
CA THR A 122 -6.88 20.60 6.45
C THR A 122 -7.99 19.92 7.24
N SER A 123 -8.70 20.64 8.06
CA SER A 123 -9.88 20.13 8.78
C SER A 123 -11.05 19.75 7.87
N GLU A 124 -10.99 20.12 6.57
CA GLU A 124 -12.01 19.79 5.59
C GLU A 124 -11.84 18.39 4.97
N GLN A 125 -10.81 17.65 5.34
CA GLN A 125 -10.54 16.29 4.83
C GLN A 125 -11.20 15.21 5.70
N PHE A 126 -12.35 15.49 6.28
CA PHE A 126 -13.17 14.51 6.98
C PHE A 126 -14.13 13.78 6.02
N TYR A 127 -14.67 12.65 6.45
CA TYR A 127 -15.60 11.85 5.65
C TYR A 127 -16.97 12.51 5.56
N LYS A 128 -17.22 13.25 4.47
CA LYS A 128 -18.45 14.01 4.24
C LYS A 128 -19.60 13.11 3.79
N SER A 129 -20.78 13.40 4.31
CA SER A 129 -22.04 12.81 3.85
C SER A 129 -22.41 13.26 2.43
N SER A 130 -23.29 12.52 1.76
CA SER A 130 -23.82 12.90 0.44
C SER A 130 -24.45 14.29 0.42
N THR A 131 -25.10 14.68 1.52
CA THR A 131 -25.73 16.02 1.65
C THR A 131 -24.66 17.11 1.73
N GLU A 132 -23.61 16.92 2.51
CA GLU A 132 -22.48 17.86 2.60
C GLU A 132 -21.78 18.01 1.26
N MET A 133 -21.50 16.89 0.58
CA MET A 133 -20.91 16.90 -0.76
C MET A 133 -21.80 17.62 -1.77
N THR A 134 -23.11 17.39 -1.74
CA THR A 134 -24.06 18.08 -2.62
C THR A 134 -24.05 19.58 -2.39
N ASN A 135 -24.06 20.02 -1.14
CA ASN A 135 -24.00 21.44 -0.79
C ASN A 135 -22.68 22.08 -1.22
N LEU A 136 -21.56 21.38 -1.01
CA LEU A 136 -20.21 21.84 -1.35
C LEU A 136 -20.04 22.12 -2.85
N PHE A 137 -20.61 21.27 -3.69
CA PHE A 137 -20.50 21.36 -5.15
C PHE A 137 -21.74 21.96 -5.84
N LYS A 138 -22.70 22.50 -5.07
CA LYS A 138 -23.99 23.00 -5.60
C LYS A 138 -23.84 23.94 -6.79
N LYS A 139 -22.90 24.88 -6.75
CA LYS A 139 -22.69 25.87 -7.82
C LYS A 139 -22.04 25.30 -9.09
N TYR A 140 -21.54 24.06 -9.05
CA TYR A 140 -20.85 23.40 -10.16
C TYR A 140 -21.66 22.25 -10.77
N GLY A 141 -22.94 22.12 -10.45
CA GLY A 141 -23.77 21.03 -10.95
C GLY A 141 -23.59 19.72 -10.14
N ALA A 142 -23.66 19.81 -8.82
CA ALA A 142 -23.43 18.72 -7.87
C ALA A 142 -24.08 17.40 -8.24
N ASN A 143 -25.32 17.41 -8.72
CA ASN A 143 -26.04 16.17 -9.07
C ASN A 143 -25.28 15.35 -10.13
N THR A 144 -24.78 15.99 -11.18
CA THR A 144 -24.01 15.31 -12.23
C THR A 144 -22.66 14.83 -11.70
N LEU A 145 -21.94 15.67 -10.95
CA LEU A 145 -20.62 15.32 -10.41
C LEU A 145 -20.69 14.12 -9.46
N ILE A 146 -21.66 14.10 -8.55
CA ILE A 146 -21.85 13.01 -7.58
C ILE A 146 -22.38 11.75 -8.28
N SER A 147 -23.28 11.90 -9.26
CA SER A 147 -23.73 10.75 -10.07
C SER A 147 -22.57 10.09 -10.80
N ASN A 148 -21.67 10.89 -11.40
CA ASN A 148 -20.48 10.38 -12.05
C ASN A 148 -19.57 9.63 -11.08
N THR A 149 -19.37 10.16 -9.86
CA THR A 149 -18.59 9.48 -8.80
C THR A 149 -19.19 8.10 -8.49
N PHE A 150 -20.52 8.01 -8.37
CA PHE A 150 -21.21 6.75 -8.12
C PHE A 150 -21.06 5.77 -9.30
N HIS A 151 -21.18 6.25 -10.54
CA HIS A 151 -20.98 5.42 -11.73
C HIS A 151 -19.57 4.84 -11.81
N ILE A 152 -18.54 5.63 -11.50
CA ILE A 152 -17.16 5.12 -11.45
C ILE A 152 -17.01 4.05 -10.36
N ALA A 153 -17.58 4.26 -9.17
CA ALA A 153 -17.55 3.26 -8.11
C ALA A 153 -18.22 1.93 -8.55
N GLN A 154 -19.32 1.99 -9.30
CA GLN A 154 -19.98 0.80 -9.83
C GLN A 154 -19.19 0.07 -10.92
N LYS A 155 -18.36 0.79 -11.70
CA LYS A 155 -17.46 0.18 -12.70
C LYS A 155 -16.30 -0.58 -12.04
N CYS A 156 -15.90 -0.18 -10.84
CA CYS A 156 -14.79 -0.82 -10.12
C CYS A 156 -15.22 -2.17 -9.54
N ASN A 157 -14.60 -3.26 -9.99
CA ASN A 157 -14.88 -4.63 -9.55
C ASN A 157 -13.59 -5.39 -9.15
N ALA A 158 -12.54 -4.65 -8.81
CA ALA A 158 -11.30 -5.26 -8.36
C ALA A 158 -11.50 -6.09 -7.09
N SER A 159 -10.98 -7.29 -7.08
CA SER A 159 -10.99 -8.17 -5.92
C SER A 159 -9.58 -8.64 -5.58
N PHE A 160 -9.36 -8.92 -4.31
CA PHE A 160 -8.11 -9.51 -3.83
C PHE A 160 -8.33 -10.99 -3.55
N VAL A 161 -7.32 -11.80 -3.88
CA VAL A 161 -7.28 -13.20 -3.47
C VAL A 161 -6.83 -13.24 -2.02
N THR A 162 -7.77 -13.53 -1.11
CA THR A 162 -7.52 -13.54 0.35
C THR A 162 -7.31 -14.93 0.93
N ASP A 163 -7.64 -15.98 0.16
CA ASP A 163 -7.71 -17.36 0.63
C ASP A 163 -6.47 -18.18 0.27
N GLN A 164 -5.45 -17.54 -0.30
CA GLN A 164 -4.21 -18.19 -0.71
C GLN A 164 -3.01 -17.53 -0.07
N TYR A 165 -2.12 -18.35 0.47
CA TYR A 165 -0.82 -17.93 0.96
C TYR A 165 0.22 -18.14 -0.15
N PHE A 166 0.85 -17.07 -0.59
CA PHE A 166 1.92 -17.08 -1.59
C PHE A 166 3.26 -17.03 -0.86
N LEU A 167 3.71 -18.18 -0.37
CA LEU A 167 5.05 -18.31 0.20
C LEU A 167 6.04 -18.66 -0.90
N PRO A 168 7.25 -18.09 -0.90
CA PRO A 168 8.31 -18.52 -1.80
C PRO A 168 8.65 -19.99 -1.55
N GLU A 169 8.97 -20.71 -2.63
CA GLU A 169 9.46 -22.09 -2.54
C GLU A 169 10.98 -22.06 -2.36
N TYR A 170 11.46 -22.71 -1.28
CA TYR A 170 12.89 -22.89 -1.06
C TYR A 170 13.41 -24.03 -1.94
N PRO A 171 14.55 -23.88 -2.65
CA PRO A 171 15.11 -24.98 -3.43
C PRO A 171 15.62 -26.09 -2.51
N VAL A 172 14.97 -27.24 -2.53
CA VAL A 172 15.38 -28.44 -1.77
C VAL A 172 16.03 -29.49 -2.70
N PRO A 173 16.95 -30.35 -2.21
CA PRO A 173 17.50 -31.43 -2.99
C PRO A 173 16.42 -32.42 -3.48
N GLU A 174 16.61 -33.04 -4.65
CA GLU A 174 15.62 -33.90 -5.33
C GLU A 174 14.98 -35.02 -4.47
N LYS A 175 15.63 -35.44 -3.39
CA LYS A 175 15.15 -36.50 -2.49
C LYS A 175 14.34 -35.99 -1.30
N HIS A 176 14.16 -34.70 -1.19
CA HIS A 176 13.50 -34.03 -0.04
C HIS A 176 12.29 -33.20 -0.48
N ASP A 177 11.33 -33.10 0.42
CA ASP A 177 10.39 -32.04 0.51
C ASP A 177 10.85 -31.03 1.59
N PHE A 178 10.12 -29.92 1.75
CA PHE A 178 10.48 -28.89 2.74
C PHE A 178 10.53 -29.43 4.18
N ASN A 179 9.63 -30.35 4.51
CA ASN A 179 9.53 -30.92 5.84
C ASN A 179 10.71 -31.85 6.16
N SER A 180 11.01 -32.76 5.26
CA SER A 180 12.11 -33.71 5.43
C SER A 180 13.46 -33.02 5.43
N PHE A 181 13.65 -32.00 4.59
CA PHE A 181 14.89 -31.24 4.54
C PHE A 181 15.11 -30.40 5.79
N LEU A 182 14.08 -29.71 6.28
CA LEU A 182 14.16 -28.97 7.55
C LEU A 182 14.46 -29.93 8.71
N SER A 183 13.82 -31.09 8.76
CA SER A 183 14.06 -32.10 9.80
C SER A 183 15.49 -32.62 9.79
N GLU A 184 16.05 -32.92 8.62
CA GLU A 184 17.43 -33.38 8.48
C GLU A 184 18.41 -32.32 8.97
N LEU A 185 18.30 -31.07 8.47
CA LEU A 185 19.21 -29.98 8.88
C LEU A 185 19.13 -29.70 10.38
N SER A 186 17.92 -29.64 10.93
CA SER A 186 17.71 -29.34 12.37
C SER A 186 18.27 -30.50 13.23
N THR A 187 18.08 -31.73 12.82
CA THR A 187 18.61 -32.92 13.55
C THR A 187 20.12 -32.95 13.53
N LEU A 188 20.76 -32.73 12.38
CA LEU A 188 22.21 -32.67 12.26
C LEU A 188 22.81 -31.60 13.16
N LYS A 189 22.25 -30.41 13.13
CA LYS A 189 22.70 -29.30 13.98
C LYS A 189 22.47 -29.54 15.46
N LEU A 190 21.33 -30.11 15.85
CA LEU A 190 21.11 -30.51 17.23
C LEU A 190 22.15 -31.49 17.72
N GLN A 191 22.45 -32.55 16.94
CA GLN A 191 23.46 -33.56 17.30
C GLN A 191 24.85 -32.94 17.52
N GLU A 192 25.26 -31.99 16.70
CA GLU A 192 26.51 -31.24 16.92
C GLU A 192 26.50 -30.55 18.30
N ILE A 193 25.43 -29.86 18.64
CA ILE A 193 25.29 -29.05 19.86
C ILE A 193 25.29 -29.92 21.12
N ILE A 194 24.50 -31.01 21.11
CA ILE A 194 24.28 -31.85 22.31
C ILE A 194 25.25 -32.99 22.45
N SER A 195 26.24 -33.11 21.58
CA SER A 195 27.21 -34.25 21.57
C SER A 195 27.91 -34.47 22.90
N SER A 196 28.13 -33.40 23.68
CA SER A 196 28.78 -33.45 25.02
C SER A 196 27.80 -33.53 26.20
N TYR A 197 26.50 -33.54 25.94
CA TYR A 197 25.47 -33.54 27.01
C TYR A 197 25.25 -34.96 27.57
N SER A 198 24.67 -35.03 28.76
CA SER A 198 24.29 -36.33 29.34
C SER A 198 23.18 -37.03 28.52
N PRO A 199 23.09 -38.36 28.51
CA PRO A 199 22.05 -39.06 27.75
C PRO A 199 20.62 -38.60 28.06
N SER A 200 20.34 -38.25 29.29
CA SER A 200 19.02 -37.76 29.70
C SER A 200 18.71 -36.36 29.11
N GLU A 201 19.71 -35.49 29.01
CA GLU A 201 19.57 -34.19 28.38
C GLU A 201 19.43 -34.33 26.86
N GLN A 202 20.23 -35.20 26.22
CA GLN A 202 20.11 -35.48 24.80
C GLN A 202 18.69 -35.93 24.43
N THR A 203 18.10 -36.83 25.21
CA THR A 203 16.71 -37.27 25.02
C THR A 203 15.73 -36.12 25.12
N LYS A 204 15.86 -35.26 26.13
CA LYS A 204 15.00 -34.10 26.34
C LYS A 204 15.03 -33.11 25.17
N TYR A 205 16.21 -32.82 24.64
CA TYR A 205 16.36 -31.93 23.49
C TYR A 205 15.82 -32.57 22.19
N GLN A 206 16.01 -33.89 22.01
CA GLN A 206 15.44 -34.59 20.85
C GLN A 206 13.90 -34.57 20.87
N GLU A 207 13.29 -34.86 22.01
CA GLU A 207 11.84 -34.82 22.17
C GLU A 207 11.28 -33.38 21.90
N ARG A 208 12.02 -32.37 22.32
CA ARG A 208 11.66 -30.98 22.04
C ARG A 208 11.76 -30.64 20.56
N LEU A 209 12.82 -31.06 19.87
CA LEU A 209 12.97 -30.87 18.44
C LEU A 209 11.83 -31.56 17.66
N ASP A 210 11.54 -32.82 17.98
CA ASP A 210 10.47 -33.58 17.33
C ASP A 210 9.10 -32.90 17.50
N TYR A 211 8.83 -32.36 18.70
CA TYR A 211 7.61 -31.61 18.97
C TYR A 211 7.52 -30.33 18.11
N GLU A 212 8.58 -29.53 18.06
CA GLU A 212 8.58 -28.28 17.30
C GLU A 212 8.47 -28.51 15.80
N LEU A 213 9.23 -29.45 15.25
CA LEU A 213 9.16 -29.84 13.83
C LEU A 213 7.74 -30.29 13.47
N LYS A 214 7.08 -31.10 14.30
CA LYS A 214 5.70 -31.51 14.08
C LYS A 214 4.74 -30.31 13.98
N GLN A 215 4.90 -29.30 14.82
CA GLN A 215 4.07 -28.09 14.76
C GLN A 215 4.35 -27.28 13.49
N ILE A 216 5.63 -27.09 13.13
CA ILE A 216 6.04 -26.34 11.94
C ILE A 216 5.52 -27.02 10.66
N HIS A 217 5.62 -28.35 10.58
CA HIS A 217 5.08 -29.14 9.47
C HIS A 217 3.56 -29.01 9.35
N ALA A 218 2.84 -29.14 10.47
CA ALA A 218 1.39 -29.05 10.50
C ALA A 218 0.85 -27.70 10.08
N THR A 219 1.62 -26.64 10.30
CA THR A 219 1.26 -25.26 9.92
C THR A 219 1.75 -24.86 8.53
N GLY A 220 2.57 -25.71 7.85
CA GLY A 220 3.07 -25.45 6.49
C GLY A 220 4.19 -24.42 6.40
N PHE A 221 4.88 -24.11 7.51
CA PHE A 221 5.93 -23.07 7.53
C PHE A 221 7.36 -23.59 7.31
N SER A 222 7.56 -24.85 6.95
CA SER A 222 8.90 -25.43 6.76
C SER A 222 9.74 -24.68 5.73
N SER A 223 9.16 -24.31 4.57
CA SER A 223 9.85 -23.49 3.56
C SER A 223 10.26 -22.11 4.12
N TYR A 224 9.41 -21.49 4.93
CA TYR A 224 9.73 -20.21 5.57
C TYR A 224 10.94 -20.31 6.50
N PHE A 225 11.01 -21.36 7.34
CA PHE A 225 12.17 -21.60 8.21
C PHE A 225 13.46 -21.79 7.41
N LEU A 226 13.40 -22.56 6.32
CA LEU A 226 14.55 -22.80 5.43
C LEU A 226 15.04 -21.49 4.78
N ILE A 227 14.13 -20.65 4.29
CA ILE A 227 14.46 -19.36 3.69
C ILE A 227 15.13 -18.43 4.72
N VAL A 228 14.58 -18.37 5.95
CA VAL A 228 15.14 -17.51 7.01
C VAL A 228 16.53 -18.00 7.42
N ALA A 229 16.69 -19.30 7.61
CA ALA A 229 17.99 -19.89 7.93
C ALA A 229 19.04 -19.61 6.85
N ASP A 230 18.66 -19.70 5.57
CA ASP A 230 19.55 -19.49 4.43
C ASP A 230 20.10 -18.05 4.39
N PHE A 231 19.22 -17.03 4.44
CA PHE A 231 19.72 -15.66 4.38
C PHE A 231 20.48 -15.23 5.65
N ILE A 232 20.13 -15.79 6.82
CA ILE A 232 20.90 -15.57 8.06
C ILE A 232 22.29 -16.21 7.93
N GLN A 233 22.36 -17.45 7.45
CA GLN A 233 23.64 -18.14 7.26
C GLN A 233 24.50 -17.40 6.22
N TRP A 234 23.90 -17.04 5.07
CA TRP A 234 24.60 -16.24 4.07
C TRP A 234 25.17 -14.94 4.64
N SER A 235 24.39 -14.25 5.46
CA SER A 235 24.84 -13.00 6.12
C SER A 235 26.05 -13.24 7.01
N LYS A 236 26.01 -14.29 7.81
CA LYS A 236 27.14 -14.68 8.69
C LYS A 236 28.39 -15.03 7.88
N ASP A 237 28.24 -15.76 6.78
CA ASP A 237 29.33 -16.21 5.92
C ASP A 237 29.96 -15.05 5.11
N ASN A 238 29.25 -13.92 4.99
CA ASN A 238 29.70 -12.72 4.26
C ASN A 238 29.99 -11.53 5.19
N ASP A 239 30.23 -11.75 6.48
CA ASP A 239 30.54 -10.72 7.48
C ASP A 239 29.46 -9.62 7.58
N VAL A 240 28.20 -9.93 7.25
CA VAL A 240 27.07 -9.02 7.46
C VAL A 240 26.50 -9.25 8.85
N PRO A 241 26.46 -8.21 9.73
CA PRO A 241 25.96 -8.37 11.10
C PRO A 241 24.50 -8.82 11.14
N VAL A 242 24.22 -9.86 11.91
CA VAL A 242 22.86 -10.35 12.19
C VAL A 242 22.51 -10.00 13.63
N GLY A 243 21.46 -9.19 13.80
CA GLY A 243 20.96 -8.85 15.13
C GLY A 243 20.23 -10.01 15.82
N PRO A 244 20.10 -9.96 17.16
CA PRO A 244 19.26 -10.92 17.87
C PRO A 244 17.81 -10.79 17.40
N GLY A 245 17.12 -11.87 17.19
CA GLY A 245 15.71 -11.87 16.81
C GLY A 245 14.82 -11.12 17.82
N ARG A 246 13.55 -10.95 17.48
CA ARG A 246 12.53 -10.35 18.36
C ARG A 246 11.32 -11.28 18.44
N GLY A 247 10.54 -11.12 19.52
CA GLY A 247 9.33 -11.92 19.75
C GLY A 247 9.64 -13.25 20.41
N SER A 248 8.70 -14.19 20.32
CA SER A 248 8.76 -15.48 21.00
C SER A 248 9.67 -16.52 20.34
N GLY A 249 10.19 -16.26 19.15
CA GLY A 249 11.09 -17.15 18.42
C GLY A 249 12.35 -17.54 19.19
N ALA A 250 12.82 -16.69 20.10
CA ALA A 250 13.95 -16.99 20.99
C ALA A 250 13.73 -18.19 21.92
N GLY A 251 12.49 -18.64 22.10
CA GLY A 251 12.15 -19.85 22.87
C GLY A 251 12.06 -21.13 22.03
N SER A 252 12.25 -21.05 20.72
CA SER A 252 12.24 -22.19 19.80
C SER A 252 13.62 -22.84 19.68
N LEU A 253 13.65 -24.17 19.70
CA LEU A 253 14.88 -24.93 19.48
C LEU A 253 15.23 -25.00 17.97
N VAL A 254 14.21 -25.00 17.11
CA VAL A 254 14.39 -25.01 15.64
C VAL A 254 14.86 -23.65 15.12
N ALA A 255 14.34 -22.54 15.68
CA ALA A 255 14.72 -21.19 15.28
C ALA A 255 16.06 -20.76 15.90
#